data_14d3bcc47b7249379230047b7016d325
#
_entry.id   14d3bcc47b7249379230047b7016d325
#
_cell.length_a   1.000
_cell.length_b   1.000
_cell.length_c   1.000
_cell.angle_alpha   90.00
_cell.angle_beta   90.00
_cell.angle_gamma   90.00
#
_symmetry.space_group_name_H-M   'P 1'
#
loop_
_entity.id
_entity.type
_entity.pdbx_description
1 polymer ?
#
loop_
_entity_poly.entity_id
_entity_poly.type
_entity_poly.pdbx_seq_one_letter_code
_entity_poly.pdbx_strand_id
1 'polypeptide(L)'
;MHDSLMARIGGLTLAIGVTSVAFHAASAQGFGRYPRYLQIPVVQNSPYDGRFTFARLSYVTGPGGYYYRGLPAWAHGYDLAERNLVQILNSLSTVHPRLDAGVVYNLDDPHLFKYPLTYMTEAGYWTLSDKEALAFRKYLLKGGFVIFDDFRNEFHGGGYENFAANMKRILPNARIVDLKPTDPIFHSFYEINSFDIIPQAYDRGKPVLQGVYEDNDPHKRLLAMINFSTDVSQYWEFSGQGYMPISQSNEAYKLGVNYLIYAMSH
;
A
#
# COMPACT_ATOMS: atom_id res chain seq x y z
N MET A 1 -6.28 45.59 76.42
CA MET A 1 -7.37 46.21 75.66
C MET A 1 -7.11 46.00 74.22
N HIS A 2 -7.91 45.16 73.59
CA HIS A 2 -8.34 45.15 72.19
C HIS A 2 -7.32 44.99 71.14
N ASP A 3 -7.49 44.25 70.12
CA ASP A 3 -8.41 43.23 69.64
C ASP A 3 -7.82 42.76 68.30
N SER A 4 -7.92 41.53 68.12
CA SER A 4 -7.87 40.71 66.90
C SER A 4 -8.08 41.42 65.55
N LEU A 5 -7.28 41.07 64.57
CA LEU A 5 -7.84 40.79 63.25
C LEU A 5 -7.06 39.66 62.55
N MET A 6 -7.64 38.51 62.55
CA MET A 6 -7.27 37.40 61.68
C MET A 6 -7.69 37.71 60.25
N ALA A 7 -6.76 37.81 59.33
CA ALA A 7 -7.07 37.76 57.90
C ALA A 7 -6.69 36.40 57.32
N ARG A 8 -7.70 35.70 56.88
CA ARG A 8 -7.64 34.42 56.18
C ARG A 8 -6.95 34.64 54.82
N ILE A 9 -5.84 33.97 54.62
CA ILE A 9 -5.30 33.76 53.25
C ILE A 9 -5.84 32.40 52.81
N GLY A 10 -6.87 32.45 51.99
CA GLY A 10 -7.40 31.28 51.29
C GLY A 10 -6.45 30.83 50.22
N GLY A 11 -6.07 29.60 50.29
CA GLY A 11 -5.21 28.96 49.29
C GLY A 11 -5.90 28.86 47.94
N LEU A 12 -5.18 29.28 46.93
CA LEU A 12 -5.50 29.00 45.54
C LEU A 12 -4.54 27.87 45.07
N THR A 13 -4.96 26.65 45.34
CA THR A 13 -4.30 25.47 44.69
C THR A 13 -4.91 25.33 43.32
N LEU A 14 -4.22 25.87 42.32
CA LEU A 14 -4.62 25.69 40.93
C LEU A 14 -4.18 24.33 40.48
N ALA A 15 -5.14 23.50 40.12
CA ALA A 15 -4.96 22.18 39.53
C ALA A 15 -4.30 22.31 38.18
N ILE A 16 -3.00 21.97 38.07
CA ILE A 16 -2.32 21.65 36.82
C ILE A 16 -2.21 20.13 36.83
N GLY A 17 -3.13 19.50 36.16
CA GLY A 17 -3.09 18.04 36.10
C GLY A 17 -4.28 17.40 35.42
N VAL A 18 -4.68 17.84 34.23
CA VAL A 18 -5.54 17.02 33.35
C VAL A 18 -5.40 17.53 31.89
N THR A 19 -4.26 17.37 31.25
CA THR A 19 -4.19 17.55 29.80
C THR A 19 -3.34 16.49 29.07
N SER A 20 -2.70 15.59 29.81
CA SER A 20 -1.87 14.55 29.18
C SER A 20 -2.58 13.20 28.94
N VAL A 21 -3.80 13.02 29.44
CA VAL A 21 -4.54 11.73 29.29
C VAL A 21 -5.47 11.73 28.08
N ALA A 22 -5.84 12.90 27.54
CA ALA A 22 -6.76 12.99 26.41
C ALA A 22 -6.10 12.64 25.04
N PHE A 23 -4.80 12.83 24.91
CA PHE A 23 -4.10 12.55 23.64
C PHE A 23 -3.84 11.05 23.37
N HIS A 24 -3.71 10.24 24.43
CA HIS A 24 -3.53 8.79 24.29
C HIS A 24 -4.83 8.02 24.06
N ALA A 25 -5.97 8.59 24.49
CA ALA A 25 -7.27 7.98 24.27
C ALA A 25 -7.81 8.23 22.85
N ALA A 26 -7.42 9.32 22.21
CA ALA A 26 -7.85 9.64 20.85
C ALA A 26 -7.15 8.77 19.80
N SER A 27 -5.88 8.43 20.00
CA SER A 27 -5.16 7.53 19.10
C SER A 27 -5.62 6.06 19.19
N ALA A 28 -6.10 5.62 20.36
CA ALA A 28 -6.66 4.28 20.54
C ALA A 28 -8.10 4.14 20.00
N GLN A 29 -8.83 5.24 19.85
CA GLN A 29 -10.20 5.21 19.31
C GLN A 29 -10.28 5.30 17.79
N GLY A 30 -9.22 5.76 17.11
CA GLY A 30 -9.14 5.83 15.65
C GLY A 30 -9.03 4.46 14.99
N PHE A 31 -8.42 3.48 15.63
CA PHE A 31 -8.30 2.10 15.14
C PHE A 31 -9.56 1.23 15.38
N GLY A 32 -10.58 1.74 16.05
CA GLY A 32 -11.76 0.96 16.47
C GLY A 32 -12.94 0.92 15.49
N ARG A 33 -12.86 1.55 14.33
CA ARG A 33 -13.93 1.56 13.33
C ARG A 33 -13.46 1.09 11.95
N TYR A 34 -12.77 -0.04 11.92
CA TYR A 34 -12.80 -0.80 10.67
C TYR A 34 -14.23 -1.32 10.46
N PRO A 35 -14.86 -0.99 9.35
CA PRO A 35 -16.22 -1.42 9.09
C PRO A 35 -16.32 -2.95 9.09
N ARG A 36 -17.52 -3.49 9.35
CA ARG A 36 -17.82 -4.93 9.44
C ARG A 36 -17.44 -5.76 8.19
N TYR A 37 -17.08 -5.13 7.08
CA TYR A 37 -16.67 -5.79 5.84
C TYR A 37 -15.21 -6.29 5.82
N LEU A 38 -14.43 -6.10 6.90
CA LEU A 38 -13.12 -6.72 7.05
C LEU A 38 -13.15 -8.18 7.55
N GLN A 39 -14.29 -8.82 7.57
CA GLN A 39 -14.29 -10.26 7.45
C GLN A 39 -13.96 -10.54 5.98
N ILE A 40 -12.76 -11.10 5.69
CA ILE A 40 -12.44 -11.50 4.32
C ILE A 40 -13.59 -12.37 3.87
N PRO A 41 -14.48 -11.88 3.02
CA PRO A 41 -15.43 -12.77 2.40
C PRO A 41 -14.61 -13.71 1.52
N VAL A 42 -15.06 -14.93 1.37
CA VAL A 42 -14.60 -15.76 0.25
C VAL A 42 -14.84 -14.90 -0.99
N VAL A 43 -13.75 -14.36 -1.55
CA VAL A 43 -13.85 -13.41 -2.66
C VAL A 43 -14.33 -14.19 -3.88
N GLN A 44 -15.59 -14.01 -4.25
CA GLN A 44 -16.08 -14.50 -5.52
C GLN A 44 -15.61 -13.51 -6.60
N ASN A 45 -14.55 -13.90 -7.30
CA ASN A 45 -14.06 -13.11 -8.42
C ASN A 45 -15.14 -13.02 -9.51
N SER A 46 -15.46 -11.80 -9.91
CA SER A 46 -16.36 -11.59 -11.05
C SER A 46 -15.70 -12.08 -12.35
N PRO A 47 -16.47 -12.63 -13.30
CA PRO A 47 -15.94 -13.01 -14.61
C PRO A 47 -15.29 -11.82 -15.31
N TYR A 48 -14.18 -12.07 -16.01
CA TYR A 48 -13.53 -11.05 -16.83
C TYR A 48 -14.42 -10.65 -18.01
N ASP A 49 -14.64 -9.35 -18.19
CA ASP A 49 -15.53 -8.78 -19.19
C ASP A 49 -14.83 -7.82 -20.18
N GLY A 50 -13.50 -7.82 -20.18
CA GLY A 50 -12.67 -6.98 -21.04
C GLY A 50 -12.32 -5.60 -20.46
N ARG A 51 -12.97 -5.16 -19.37
CA ARG A 51 -12.62 -3.90 -18.71
C ARG A 51 -11.40 -4.06 -17.82
N PHE A 52 -10.65 -2.97 -17.66
CA PHE A 52 -9.63 -2.92 -16.62
C PHE A 52 -10.27 -3.27 -15.27
N THR A 53 -9.69 -4.22 -14.57
CA THR A 53 -10.10 -4.66 -13.24
C THR A 53 -8.87 -4.75 -12.37
N PHE A 54 -8.92 -4.14 -11.20
CA PHE A 54 -7.81 -4.22 -10.26
C PHE A 54 -7.66 -5.64 -9.72
N ALA A 55 -6.48 -6.22 -9.86
CA ALA A 55 -6.18 -7.59 -9.45
C ALA A 55 -5.22 -7.60 -8.26
N ARG A 56 -5.71 -8.03 -7.10
CA ARG A 56 -4.90 -8.21 -5.89
C ARG A 56 -4.34 -9.63 -5.83
N LEU A 57 -3.11 -9.76 -5.38
CA LEU A 57 -2.47 -11.04 -5.12
C LEU A 57 -2.71 -11.48 -3.68
N SER A 58 -3.24 -12.68 -3.51
CA SER A 58 -3.25 -13.40 -2.25
C SER A 58 -2.06 -14.35 -2.17
N TYR A 59 -1.54 -14.54 -0.98
CA TYR A 59 -0.38 -15.40 -0.72
C TYR A 59 -0.48 -16.03 0.67
N VAL A 60 0.28 -17.08 0.91
CA VAL A 60 0.39 -17.67 2.26
C VAL A 60 1.24 -16.73 3.12
N THR A 61 0.61 -16.18 4.15
CA THR A 61 1.23 -15.21 5.07
C THR A 61 2.20 -15.92 6.00
N GLY A 62 3.44 -15.42 6.07
CA GLY A 62 4.46 -15.88 7.01
C GLY A 62 4.16 -15.45 8.46
N PRO A 63 4.94 -15.98 9.42
CA PRO A 63 4.82 -15.61 10.83
C PRO A 63 4.93 -14.10 11.03
N GLY A 64 4.06 -13.53 11.87
CA GLY A 64 4.04 -12.09 12.17
C GLY A 64 3.18 -11.24 11.23
N GLY A 65 2.78 -11.76 10.06
CA GLY A 65 2.00 -11.04 9.06
C GLY A 65 0.48 -11.15 9.22
N TYR A 66 0.00 -11.53 10.40
CA TYR A 66 -1.45 -11.53 10.70
C TYR A 66 -1.78 -10.31 11.53
N TYR A 67 -2.84 -9.63 11.19
CA TYR A 67 -3.27 -8.43 11.86
C TYR A 67 -4.72 -8.57 12.38
N TYR A 68 -5.39 -7.47 12.62
CA TYR A 68 -6.69 -7.41 13.27
C TYR A 68 -7.61 -8.62 13.00
N ARG A 69 -8.00 -9.35 14.06
CA ARG A 69 -8.81 -10.57 14.02
C ARG A 69 -8.21 -11.75 13.25
N GLY A 70 -6.89 -11.78 13.09
CA GLY A 70 -6.20 -12.88 12.37
C GLY A 70 -6.31 -12.80 10.86
N LEU A 71 -6.61 -11.63 10.30
CA LEU A 71 -6.61 -11.42 8.86
C LEU A 71 -5.19 -11.57 8.30
N PRO A 72 -5.00 -12.24 7.14
CA PRO A 72 -3.70 -12.38 6.53
C PRO A 72 -3.21 -11.04 5.95
N ALA A 73 -1.90 -10.84 5.93
CA ALA A 73 -1.27 -9.60 5.50
C ALA A 73 -1.76 -9.11 4.13
N TRP A 74 -1.92 -10.00 3.15
CA TRP A 74 -2.39 -9.63 1.80
C TRP A 74 -3.76 -8.95 1.76
N ALA A 75 -4.57 -9.07 2.82
CA ALA A 75 -5.90 -8.49 2.89
C ALA A 75 -5.91 -7.07 3.52
N HIS A 76 -4.73 -6.51 3.86
CA HIS A 76 -4.64 -5.16 4.40
C HIS A 76 -5.21 -4.13 3.40
N GLY A 77 -6.08 -3.25 3.88
CA GLY A 77 -6.76 -2.23 3.04
C GLY A 77 -7.74 -2.76 1.98
N TYR A 78 -7.93 -4.09 1.88
CA TYR A 78 -8.84 -4.69 0.90
C TYR A 78 -10.29 -4.38 1.27
N ASP A 79 -11.13 -3.98 0.40
CA ASP A 79 -11.08 -3.61 -1.02
C ASP A 79 -11.18 -2.08 -1.22
N LEU A 80 -11.17 -1.33 -0.11
CA LEU A 80 -11.45 0.11 -0.10
C LEU A 80 -10.37 0.91 -0.84
N ALA A 81 -9.10 0.56 -0.65
CA ALA A 81 -7.99 1.25 -1.29
C ALA A 81 -8.09 1.18 -2.83
N GLU A 82 -8.30 -0.04 -3.36
CA GLU A 82 -8.43 -0.27 -4.80
C GLU A 82 -9.64 0.44 -5.38
N ARG A 83 -10.80 0.36 -4.71
CA ARG A 83 -12.02 1.03 -5.17
C ARG A 83 -11.85 2.53 -5.28
N ASN A 84 -11.25 3.15 -4.28
CA ASN A 84 -11.00 4.58 -4.30
C ASN A 84 -10.06 4.97 -5.43
N LEU A 85 -8.94 4.23 -5.63
CA LEU A 85 -8.02 4.48 -6.74
C LEU A 85 -8.69 4.32 -8.11
N VAL A 86 -9.45 3.24 -8.28
CA VAL A 86 -10.14 2.95 -9.55
C VAL A 86 -11.24 3.97 -9.86
N GLN A 87 -11.93 4.50 -8.84
CA GLN A 87 -12.89 5.61 -9.01
C GLN A 87 -12.20 6.89 -9.49
N ILE A 88 -11.02 7.20 -8.93
CA ILE A 88 -10.22 8.33 -9.41
C ILE A 88 -9.78 8.12 -10.85
N LEU A 89 -9.25 6.94 -11.20
CA LEU A 89 -8.89 6.60 -12.59
C LEU A 89 -10.07 6.78 -13.55
N ASN A 90 -11.26 6.30 -13.18
CA ASN A 90 -12.48 6.47 -14.00
C ASN A 90 -12.87 7.92 -14.20
N SER A 91 -12.64 8.77 -13.19
CA SER A 91 -12.99 10.20 -13.27
C SER A 91 -11.99 11.01 -14.12
N LEU A 92 -10.76 10.52 -14.27
CA LEU A 92 -9.66 11.25 -14.90
C LEU A 92 -9.32 10.75 -16.32
N SER A 93 -9.79 9.56 -16.68
CA SER A 93 -9.38 8.88 -17.92
C SER A 93 -10.58 8.31 -18.68
N THR A 94 -10.32 7.86 -19.91
CA THR A 94 -11.29 7.13 -20.75
C THR A 94 -11.17 5.61 -20.63
N VAL A 95 -10.50 5.10 -19.59
CA VAL A 95 -10.26 3.65 -19.40
C VAL A 95 -11.55 2.89 -19.09
N HIS A 96 -12.53 3.53 -18.44
CA HIS A 96 -13.79 2.90 -18.00
C HIS A 96 -13.58 1.59 -17.24
N PRO A 97 -12.85 1.62 -16.12
CA PRO A 97 -12.54 0.42 -15.36
C PRO A 97 -13.78 -0.18 -14.70
N ARG A 98 -13.66 -1.41 -14.20
CA ARG A 98 -14.68 -2.00 -13.35
C ARG A 98 -14.66 -1.35 -11.97
N LEU A 99 -15.80 -0.75 -11.56
CA LEU A 99 -15.92 -0.02 -10.28
C LEU A 99 -16.51 -0.84 -9.15
N ASP A 100 -17.26 -1.90 -9.48
CA ASP A 100 -18.06 -2.69 -8.55
C ASP A 100 -17.26 -3.76 -7.81
N ALA A 101 -16.16 -4.24 -8.39
CA ALA A 101 -15.32 -5.27 -7.78
C ALA A 101 -13.91 -5.30 -8.37
N GLY A 102 -12.92 -5.53 -7.50
CA GLY A 102 -11.63 -6.08 -7.86
C GLY A 102 -11.69 -7.60 -7.98
N VAL A 103 -10.55 -8.22 -8.25
CA VAL A 103 -10.37 -9.67 -8.20
C VAL A 103 -9.17 -10.02 -7.31
N VAL A 104 -9.22 -11.20 -6.70
CA VAL A 104 -8.12 -11.71 -5.86
C VAL A 104 -7.71 -13.08 -6.38
N TYR A 105 -6.45 -13.25 -6.71
CA TYR A 105 -5.89 -14.50 -7.20
C TYR A 105 -4.58 -14.84 -6.48
N ASN A 106 -4.29 -16.13 -6.38
CA ASN A 106 -2.96 -16.61 -6.00
C ASN A 106 -1.96 -16.40 -7.16
N LEU A 107 -0.68 -16.38 -6.84
CA LEU A 107 0.38 -16.12 -7.83
C LEU A 107 0.47 -17.17 -8.96
N ASP A 108 -0.05 -18.36 -8.74
CA ASP A 108 -0.07 -19.45 -9.72
C ASP A 108 -1.40 -19.60 -10.46
N ASP A 109 -2.36 -18.70 -10.24
CA ASP A 109 -3.65 -18.76 -10.90
C ASP A 109 -3.52 -18.33 -12.38
N PRO A 110 -3.95 -19.18 -13.35
CA PRO A 110 -3.85 -18.86 -14.77
C PRO A 110 -4.72 -17.68 -15.20
N HIS A 111 -5.72 -17.29 -14.41
CA HIS A 111 -6.55 -16.12 -14.70
C HIS A 111 -5.76 -14.80 -14.64
N LEU A 112 -4.62 -14.76 -13.93
CA LEU A 112 -3.76 -13.55 -13.87
C LEU A 112 -3.39 -13.02 -15.26
N PHE A 113 -3.22 -13.90 -16.26
CA PHE A 113 -2.90 -13.50 -17.63
C PHE A 113 -3.97 -12.66 -18.34
N LYS A 114 -5.14 -12.47 -17.72
CA LYS A 114 -6.19 -11.58 -18.22
C LYS A 114 -6.04 -10.14 -17.69
N TYR A 115 -5.18 -9.92 -16.69
CA TYR A 115 -5.03 -8.67 -16.00
C TYR A 115 -3.62 -8.12 -16.23
N PRO A 116 -3.47 -6.91 -16.80
CA PRO A 116 -2.15 -6.34 -17.09
C PRO A 116 -1.39 -5.97 -15.82
N LEU A 117 -2.13 -5.71 -14.73
CA LEU A 117 -1.56 -5.28 -13.46
C LEU A 117 -2.03 -6.19 -12.32
N THR A 118 -1.09 -6.49 -11.43
CA THR A 118 -1.36 -7.11 -10.12
C THR A 118 -0.79 -6.24 -8.99
N TYR A 119 -1.39 -6.36 -7.81
CA TYR A 119 -0.99 -5.61 -6.62
C TYR A 119 -0.78 -6.55 -5.44
N MET A 120 0.31 -6.37 -4.71
CA MET A 120 0.63 -7.10 -3.49
C MET A 120 0.97 -6.14 -2.38
N THR A 121 0.19 -6.13 -1.31
CA THR A 121 0.50 -5.42 -0.07
C THR A 121 1.25 -6.32 0.92
N GLU A 122 1.95 -5.73 1.89
CA GLU A 122 2.67 -6.42 2.97
C GLU A 122 3.64 -7.52 2.46
N ALA A 123 4.33 -7.23 1.35
CA ALA A 123 5.22 -8.20 0.69
C ALA A 123 6.37 -8.70 1.58
N GLY A 124 6.62 -8.04 2.70
CA GLY A 124 7.58 -8.49 3.73
C GLY A 124 7.22 -9.81 4.40
N TYR A 125 5.92 -10.16 4.45
CA TYR A 125 5.41 -11.40 5.04
C TYR A 125 5.05 -12.48 4.03
N TRP A 126 5.39 -12.27 2.79
CA TRP A 126 5.07 -13.15 1.69
C TRP A 126 5.86 -14.46 1.74
N THR A 127 5.17 -15.60 1.76
CA THR A 127 5.78 -16.91 1.51
C THR A 127 5.50 -17.35 0.08
N LEU A 128 6.47 -17.99 -0.55
CA LEU A 128 6.46 -18.32 -1.97
C LEU A 128 6.80 -19.80 -2.19
N SER A 129 5.93 -20.55 -2.84
CA SER A 129 6.23 -21.90 -3.32
C SER A 129 6.98 -21.86 -4.67
N ASP A 130 7.66 -22.95 -5.04
CA ASP A 130 8.34 -23.05 -6.35
C ASP A 130 7.35 -22.99 -7.51
N LYS A 131 6.16 -23.56 -7.34
CA LYS A 131 5.10 -23.48 -8.34
C LYS A 131 4.66 -22.05 -8.60
N GLU A 132 4.41 -21.29 -7.54
CA GLU A 132 4.06 -19.86 -7.63
C GLU A 132 5.19 -19.05 -8.26
N ALA A 133 6.45 -19.29 -7.86
CA ALA A 133 7.60 -18.60 -8.44
C ALA A 133 7.69 -18.78 -9.96
N LEU A 134 7.50 -20.01 -10.45
CA LEU A 134 7.54 -20.31 -11.88
C LEU A 134 6.33 -19.72 -12.63
N ALA A 135 5.15 -19.78 -12.06
CA ALA A 135 3.93 -19.24 -12.67
C ALA A 135 3.98 -17.72 -12.74
N PHE A 136 4.36 -17.06 -11.66
CA PHE A 136 4.43 -15.61 -11.58
C PHE A 136 5.55 -15.04 -12.45
N ARG A 137 6.70 -15.74 -12.57
CA ARG A 137 7.74 -15.41 -13.59
C ARG A 137 7.14 -15.37 -14.98
N LYS A 138 6.37 -16.40 -15.37
CA LYS A 138 5.72 -16.45 -16.68
C LYS A 138 4.77 -15.26 -16.89
N TYR A 139 4.00 -14.92 -15.86
CA TYR A 139 3.09 -13.76 -15.88
C TYR A 139 3.88 -12.48 -16.19
N LEU A 140 4.91 -12.17 -15.40
CA LEU A 140 5.72 -10.96 -15.57
C LEU A 140 6.38 -10.89 -16.95
N LEU A 141 7.00 -11.99 -17.41
CA LEU A 141 7.70 -12.04 -18.69
C LEU A 141 6.77 -12.03 -19.91
N LYS A 142 5.47 -12.26 -19.73
CA LYS A 142 4.46 -12.23 -20.81
C LYS A 142 3.60 -10.95 -20.83
N GLY A 143 4.04 -9.90 -20.20
CA GLY A 143 3.35 -8.62 -20.24
C GLY A 143 2.72 -8.18 -18.91
N GLY A 144 2.75 -9.03 -17.88
CA GLY A 144 2.24 -8.66 -16.55
C GLY A 144 3.13 -7.62 -15.87
N PHE A 145 2.49 -6.80 -15.07
CA PHE A 145 3.14 -5.81 -14.19
C PHE A 145 2.69 -6.02 -12.75
N VAL A 146 3.55 -5.78 -11.77
CA VAL A 146 3.20 -5.89 -10.37
C VAL A 146 3.61 -4.65 -9.58
N ILE A 147 2.73 -4.23 -8.66
CA ILE A 147 3.04 -3.24 -7.62
C ILE A 147 3.19 -3.98 -6.31
N PHE A 148 4.34 -3.83 -5.65
CA PHE A 148 4.57 -4.22 -4.27
C PHE A 148 4.51 -2.99 -3.39
N ASP A 149 3.72 -3.05 -2.32
CA ASP A 149 3.43 -1.89 -1.47
C ASP A 149 3.36 -2.30 0.01
N ASP A 150 3.38 -1.33 0.90
CA ASP A 150 3.13 -1.50 2.33
C ASP A 150 4.07 -2.53 2.99
N PHE A 151 5.38 -2.34 2.85
CA PHE A 151 6.35 -3.15 3.59
C PHE A 151 7.61 -2.37 3.93
N ARG A 152 8.26 -2.78 5.00
CA ARG A 152 9.46 -2.18 5.57
C ARG A 152 10.30 -3.25 6.25
N ASN A 153 11.48 -2.87 6.74
CA ASN A 153 12.26 -3.75 7.61
C ASN A 153 11.64 -3.80 9.01
N GLU A 154 11.26 -4.98 9.44
CA GLU A 154 10.73 -5.25 10.77
C GLU A 154 11.81 -5.79 11.71
N PHE A 155 11.64 -5.56 13.04
CA PHE A 155 12.58 -6.02 14.06
C PHE A 155 12.68 -7.55 14.19
N HIS A 156 11.77 -8.31 13.57
CA HIS A 156 11.63 -9.76 13.75
C HIS A 156 11.71 -10.57 12.44
N GLY A 157 12.42 -10.09 11.42
CA GLY A 157 12.78 -10.90 10.25
C GLY A 157 11.76 -10.95 9.13
N GLY A 158 10.79 -10.04 9.10
CA GLY A 158 10.00 -9.74 7.92
C GLY A 158 10.64 -8.58 7.14
N GLY A 159 10.10 -8.27 5.96
CA GLY A 159 10.48 -7.08 5.26
C GLY A 159 11.34 -7.29 4.03
N TYR A 160 12.27 -6.38 3.77
CA TYR A 160 12.97 -6.31 2.50
C TYR A 160 13.79 -7.57 2.17
N GLU A 161 14.42 -8.18 3.15
CA GLU A 161 15.24 -9.38 2.91
C GLU A 161 14.39 -10.56 2.42
N ASN A 162 13.24 -10.80 3.05
CA ASN A 162 12.30 -11.82 2.61
C ASN A 162 11.75 -11.52 1.21
N PHE A 163 11.37 -10.28 0.96
CA PHE A 163 10.92 -9.80 -0.34
C PHE A 163 11.99 -10.04 -1.43
N ALA A 164 13.23 -9.59 -1.19
CA ALA A 164 14.32 -9.73 -2.16
C ALA A 164 14.66 -11.20 -2.43
N ALA A 165 14.63 -12.07 -1.40
CA ALA A 165 14.84 -13.50 -1.56
C ALA A 165 13.76 -14.14 -2.45
N ASN A 166 12.49 -13.78 -2.27
CA ASN A 166 11.39 -14.25 -3.10
C ASN A 166 11.50 -13.73 -4.54
N MET A 167 11.82 -12.44 -4.71
CA MET A 167 12.05 -11.88 -6.05
C MET A 167 13.19 -12.57 -6.80
N LYS A 168 14.27 -12.94 -6.11
CA LYS A 168 15.36 -13.72 -6.70
C LYS A 168 14.93 -15.13 -7.15
N ARG A 169 13.95 -15.75 -6.46
CA ARG A 169 13.38 -17.03 -6.91
C ARG A 169 12.49 -16.86 -8.14
N ILE A 170 11.77 -15.75 -8.24
CA ILE A 170 10.93 -15.43 -9.41
C ILE A 170 11.80 -15.03 -10.60
N LEU A 171 12.70 -14.08 -10.43
CA LEU A 171 13.55 -13.51 -11.46
C LEU A 171 15.03 -13.60 -11.04
N PRO A 172 15.71 -14.76 -11.21
CA PRO A 172 17.03 -15.03 -10.62
C PRO A 172 18.14 -14.07 -11.06
N ASN A 173 18.02 -13.50 -12.25
CA ASN A 173 19.02 -12.60 -12.85
C ASN A 173 18.62 -11.13 -12.75
N ALA A 174 17.43 -10.82 -12.23
CA ALA A 174 16.96 -9.46 -12.14
C ALA A 174 17.64 -8.68 -11.00
N ARG A 175 17.80 -7.39 -11.22
CA ARG A 175 18.30 -6.44 -10.26
C ARG A 175 17.15 -5.54 -9.80
N ILE A 176 17.02 -5.35 -8.50
CA ILE A 176 16.19 -4.31 -7.94
C ILE A 176 17.02 -3.03 -7.95
N VAL A 177 16.49 -1.97 -8.55
CA VAL A 177 17.17 -0.68 -8.68
C VAL A 177 16.33 0.45 -8.12
N ASP A 178 16.97 1.47 -7.57
CA ASP A 178 16.28 2.69 -7.16
C ASP A 178 15.83 3.45 -8.41
N LEU A 179 14.54 3.79 -8.45
CA LEU A 179 13.96 4.57 -9.53
C LEU A 179 14.22 6.06 -9.32
N LYS A 180 14.24 6.80 -10.41
CA LYS A 180 14.43 8.25 -10.43
C LYS A 180 13.16 8.95 -10.91
N PRO A 181 12.93 10.20 -10.52
CA PRO A 181 11.80 10.97 -11.05
C PRO A 181 11.75 11.04 -12.59
N THR A 182 12.88 10.83 -13.27
CA THR A 182 12.98 10.80 -14.74
C THR A 182 12.54 9.49 -15.40
N ASP A 183 12.24 8.46 -14.60
CA ASP A 183 11.83 7.18 -15.17
C ASP A 183 10.41 7.26 -15.76
N PRO A 184 10.13 6.60 -16.90
CA PRO A 184 8.88 6.76 -17.65
C PRO A 184 7.60 6.53 -16.86
N ILE A 185 7.63 5.64 -15.87
CA ILE A 185 6.46 5.35 -15.03
C ILE A 185 5.94 6.58 -14.30
N PHE A 186 6.79 7.56 -13.98
CA PHE A 186 6.42 8.79 -13.29
C PHE A 186 5.88 9.88 -14.24
N HIS A 187 5.81 9.59 -15.56
CA HIS A 187 5.32 10.49 -16.61
C HIS A 187 4.21 9.85 -17.47
N SER A 188 3.66 8.72 -17.01
CA SER A 188 2.67 7.96 -17.80
C SER A 188 1.31 8.65 -17.92
N PHE A 189 0.98 9.54 -16.97
CA PHE A 189 -0.24 10.35 -16.97
C PHE A 189 0.00 11.71 -16.29
N TYR A 190 0.49 11.69 -15.06
CA TYR A 190 0.93 12.88 -14.33
C TYR A 190 2.43 13.05 -14.44
N GLU A 191 2.87 14.31 -14.47
CA GLU A 191 4.29 14.67 -14.39
C GLU A 191 4.73 14.68 -12.92
N ILE A 192 5.50 13.67 -12.49
CA ILE A 192 6.09 13.58 -11.15
C ILE A 192 7.58 13.82 -11.27
N ASN A 193 8.02 15.06 -11.11
CA ASN A 193 9.40 15.50 -11.33
C ASN A 193 10.27 15.46 -10.06
N SER A 194 9.69 15.15 -8.90
CA SER A 194 10.39 15.07 -7.61
C SER A 194 9.74 14.06 -6.71
N PHE A 195 10.54 13.45 -5.81
CA PHE A 195 10.08 12.59 -4.74
C PHE A 195 10.05 13.29 -3.38
N ASP A 196 10.10 14.63 -3.34
CA ASP A 196 10.08 15.40 -2.09
C ASP A 196 8.80 15.24 -1.30
N ILE A 197 7.69 14.93 -1.99
CA ILE A 197 6.38 14.65 -1.40
C ILE A 197 5.99 13.22 -1.74
N ILE A 198 6.77 12.24 -1.27
CA ILE A 198 6.34 10.84 -1.32
C ILE A 198 5.47 10.56 -0.08
N PRO A 199 4.33 9.86 -0.23
CA PRO A 199 3.52 9.45 0.91
C PRO A 199 4.34 8.72 1.97
N GLN A 200 4.36 9.27 3.18
CA GLN A 200 5.12 8.73 4.31
C GLN A 200 4.17 8.11 5.32
N ALA A 201 3.96 6.80 5.24
CA ALA A 201 3.06 6.08 6.14
C ALA A 201 3.71 5.66 7.45
N TYR A 202 5.04 5.50 7.46
CA TYR A 202 5.77 5.00 8.62
C TYR A 202 6.58 6.08 9.32
N ASP A 203 6.69 5.97 10.64
CA ASP A 203 7.48 6.90 11.47
C ASP A 203 9.00 6.78 11.27
N ARG A 204 9.45 5.67 10.67
CA ARG A 204 10.87 5.35 10.51
C ARG A 204 11.20 4.98 9.07
N GLY A 205 12.36 5.43 8.63
CA GLY A 205 12.84 5.23 7.27
C GLY A 205 12.24 6.23 6.29
N LYS A 206 12.94 6.45 5.18
CA LYS A 206 12.42 7.23 4.07
C LYS A 206 11.78 6.28 3.06
N PRO A 207 10.69 6.66 2.42
CA PRO A 207 10.16 5.95 1.27
C PRO A 207 11.24 5.78 0.20
N VAL A 208 11.31 4.60 -0.39
CA VAL A 208 12.20 4.30 -1.50
C VAL A 208 11.39 3.66 -2.61
N LEU A 209 11.37 4.32 -3.77
CA LEU A 209 10.71 3.81 -4.96
C LEU A 209 11.73 3.01 -5.78
N GLN A 210 11.50 1.73 -5.91
CA GLN A 210 12.39 0.80 -6.61
C GLN A 210 11.65 0.10 -7.75
N GLY A 211 12.40 -0.54 -8.61
CA GLY A 211 11.83 -1.30 -9.70
C GLY A 211 12.71 -2.43 -10.22
N VAL A 212 12.12 -3.25 -11.05
CA VAL A 212 12.81 -4.32 -11.79
C VAL A 212 12.50 -4.16 -13.27
N TYR A 213 13.52 -3.89 -14.06
CA TYR A 213 13.41 -3.80 -15.50
C TYR A 213 13.62 -5.14 -16.20
N GLU A 214 12.94 -5.35 -17.31
CA GLU A 214 13.15 -6.50 -18.18
C GLU A 214 14.60 -6.50 -18.68
N ASP A 215 15.27 -7.65 -18.58
CA ASP A 215 16.69 -7.85 -18.92
C ASP A 215 17.65 -6.88 -18.18
N ASN A 216 17.23 -6.27 -17.09
CA ASN A 216 17.97 -5.24 -16.35
C ASN A 216 18.30 -3.99 -17.18
N ASP A 217 17.55 -3.72 -18.22
CA ASP A 217 17.71 -2.59 -19.12
C ASP A 217 16.63 -1.52 -18.84
N PRO A 218 17.00 -0.32 -18.36
CA PRO A 218 16.04 0.74 -18.05
C PRO A 218 15.32 1.31 -19.29
N HIS A 219 15.76 0.95 -20.50
CA HIS A 219 15.07 1.29 -21.74
C HIS A 219 14.00 0.27 -22.12
N LYS A 220 13.91 -0.84 -21.40
CA LYS A 220 12.88 -1.85 -21.55
C LYS A 220 11.75 -1.65 -20.52
N ARG A 221 10.77 -2.52 -20.60
CA ARG A 221 9.60 -2.47 -19.74
C ARG A 221 9.96 -2.68 -18.26
N LEU A 222 9.40 -1.88 -17.37
CA LEU A 222 9.42 -2.13 -15.96
C LEU A 222 8.47 -3.30 -15.65
N LEU A 223 8.95 -4.34 -14.99
CA LEU A 223 8.19 -5.53 -14.61
C LEU A 223 7.52 -5.39 -13.25
N ALA A 224 8.17 -4.65 -12.36
CA ALA A 224 7.71 -4.46 -10.99
C ALA A 224 8.00 -3.04 -10.51
N MET A 225 7.01 -2.45 -9.86
CA MET A 225 7.12 -1.25 -9.04
C MET A 225 7.16 -1.66 -7.56
N ILE A 226 8.07 -1.09 -6.80
CA ILE A 226 8.29 -1.46 -5.40
C ILE A 226 8.26 -0.19 -4.56
N ASN A 227 7.23 -0.03 -3.76
CA ASN A 227 7.07 1.05 -2.79
C ASN A 227 7.60 0.58 -1.43
N PHE A 228 8.91 0.65 -1.26
CA PHE A 228 9.55 0.21 -0.01
C PHE A 228 9.54 1.32 1.04
N SER A 229 9.35 0.95 2.31
CA SER A 229 9.30 1.86 3.47
C SER A 229 8.22 2.93 3.36
N THR A 230 7.12 2.59 2.69
CA THR A 230 5.89 3.38 2.64
C THR A 230 4.68 2.47 2.43
N ASP A 231 3.49 3.00 2.67
CA ASP A 231 2.19 2.40 2.34
C ASP A 231 1.41 3.43 1.52
N VAL A 232 1.55 3.34 0.20
CA VAL A 232 0.87 4.25 -0.72
C VAL A 232 -0.63 3.99 -0.70
N SER A 233 -1.03 2.74 -0.55
CA SER A 233 -2.44 2.33 -0.52
C SER A 233 -3.21 2.86 0.69
N GLN A 234 -2.57 3.11 1.81
CA GLN A 234 -3.19 3.70 2.98
C GLN A 234 -3.76 5.10 2.67
N TYR A 235 -3.09 5.85 1.81
CA TYR A 235 -3.58 7.16 1.36
C TYR A 235 -4.78 7.05 0.43
N TRP A 236 -4.92 5.98 -0.33
CA TRP A 236 -6.14 5.71 -1.11
C TRP A 236 -7.28 5.27 -0.20
N GLU A 237 -7.00 4.36 0.77
CA GLU A 237 -7.98 3.81 1.71
C GLU A 237 -8.62 4.92 2.56
N PHE A 238 -7.81 5.80 3.12
CA PHE A 238 -8.27 6.79 4.09
C PHE A 238 -8.46 8.20 3.53
N SER A 239 -8.38 8.41 2.23
CA SER A 239 -8.42 9.73 1.60
C SER A 239 -9.69 10.55 1.90
N GLY A 240 -10.83 9.88 2.04
CA GLY A 240 -12.11 10.52 2.36
C GLY A 240 -12.38 10.74 3.85
N GLN A 241 -11.46 10.35 4.73
CA GLN A 241 -11.70 10.31 6.18
C GLN A 241 -11.00 11.42 6.97
N GLY A 242 -10.17 12.23 6.29
CA GLY A 242 -9.44 13.35 6.90
C GLY A 242 -8.25 12.94 7.79
N TYR A 243 -7.84 11.69 7.78
CA TYR A 243 -6.69 11.22 8.55
C TYR A 243 -5.35 11.52 7.88
N MET A 244 -5.34 11.57 6.55
CA MET A 244 -4.12 11.77 5.78
C MET A 244 -4.02 13.20 5.28
N PRO A 245 -2.81 13.80 5.25
CA PRO A 245 -2.60 15.11 4.64
C PRO A 245 -3.01 15.10 3.17
N ILE A 246 -3.80 16.10 2.76
CA ILE A 246 -4.33 16.20 1.38
C ILE A 246 -3.20 16.20 0.34
N SER A 247 -2.08 16.90 0.62
CA SER A 247 -0.93 16.93 -0.28
C SER A 247 -0.34 15.55 -0.55
N GLN A 248 -0.18 14.73 0.50
CA GLN A 248 0.34 13.37 0.38
C GLN A 248 -0.67 12.44 -0.27
N SER A 249 -1.96 12.57 0.05
CA SER A 249 -3.02 11.79 -0.62
C SER A 249 -3.08 12.07 -2.12
N ASN A 250 -2.91 13.34 -2.52
CA ASN A 250 -2.84 13.71 -3.93
C ASN A 250 -1.63 13.07 -4.64
N GLU A 251 -0.45 13.08 -4.01
CA GLU A 251 0.73 12.42 -4.59
C GLU A 251 0.56 10.90 -4.65
N ALA A 252 -0.05 10.28 -3.64
CA ALA A 252 -0.38 8.85 -3.68
C ALA A 252 -1.32 8.51 -4.85
N TYR A 253 -2.33 9.32 -5.11
CA TYR A 253 -3.21 9.14 -6.28
C TYR A 253 -2.50 9.34 -7.60
N LYS A 254 -1.62 10.35 -7.71
CA LYS A 254 -0.81 10.55 -8.93
C LYS A 254 0.08 9.34 -9.20
N LEU A 255 0.77 8.82 -8.17
CA LEU A 255 1.56 7.59 -8.28
C LEU A 255 0.69 6.41 -8.73
N GLY A 256 -0.43 6.18 -8.05
CA GLY A 256 -1.35 5.08 -8.39
C GLY A 256 -1.86 5.17 -9.83
N VAL A 257 -2.34 6.33 -10.26
CA VAL A 257 -2.82 6.53 -11.65
C VAL A 257 -1.69 6.29 -12.65
N ASN A 258 -0.49 6.81 -12.40
CA ASN A 258 0.67 6.59 -13.26
C ASN A 258 1.00 5.09 -13.37
N TYR A 259 1.01 4.35 -12.26
CA TYR A 259 1.25 2.91 -12.27
C TYR A 259 0.22 2.14 -13.09
N LEU A 260 -1.07 2.50 -12.95
CA LEU A 260 -2.15 1.86 -13.70
C LEU A 260 -2.04 2.14 -15.20
N ILE A 261 -1.79 3.40 -15.58
CA ILE A 261 -1.64 3.78 -16.99
C ILE A 261 -0.38 3.16 -17.59
N TYR A 262 0.75 3.15 -16.85
CA TYR A 262 1.97 2.48 -17.29
C TYR A 262 1.72 1.00 -17.60
N ALA A 263 1.09 0.27 -16.68
CA ALA A 263 0.81 -1.15 -16.84
C ALA A 263 -0.10 -1.48 -18.04
N MET A 264 -0.96 -0.55 -18.44
CA MET A 264 -1.88 -0.73 -19.58
C MET A 264 -1.26 -0.32 -20.91
N SER A 265 -0.16 0.43 -20.91
CA SER A 265 0.43 1.00 -22.13
C SER A 265 1.80 0.40 -22.50
N HIS A 266 2.38 -0.41 -21.65
CA HIS A 266 3.70 -1.06 -21.81
C HIS A 266 3.60 -2.56 -21.57
#